data_71f299f0fc706cd8fa3f7eb6d02c419e
#
_entry.id   71f299f0fc706cd8fa3f7eb6d02c419e
#
_cell.length_a   1.000
_cell.length_b   1.000
_cell.length_c   1.000
_cell.angle_alpha   90.00
_cell.angle_beta   90.00
_cell.angle_gamma   90.00
#
_symmetry.space_group_name_H-M   'P 1'
#
loop_
_entity.id
_entity.type
_entity.pdbx_description
1 polymer ?
#
loop_
_entity_poly.entity_id
_entity_poly.type
_entity_poly.pdbx_seq_one_letter_code
_entity_poly.pdbx_strand_id
1 'polypeptide(L)'
;DLALLKIDAVDLPIVAIGSSQSLKVGEWVMAIGSPFGFELSVTAGIVSAKGRSLPDDLGNYVPFIQTDVAINPGNSGGPLFNLDGKVVGINSQIFTRSGGFMGLSFAIPIDVAMEVVAQLKEKGSVSRGWLGVQIQRVDRDLAESFGLDRAAGALVTRVFADSPAAAAGVREGDIIVEFGGKVIDLSSDLPHVVGRFKAGSETHLLVERAGESVKLSVKVGELDADATPLASGDPAREPTQNRLGLEVRVMSAEEKVALDAAQGVLVIGVGQGPGESANITVGDVITTINSQWVDSINEFTTALASLPSGVAVPVRIIRAKQPQFIAIKIDP
;
A
#
# COMPACT_ATOMS: atom_id res chain seq x y z
N ASP A 1 6.36 -16.37 0.66
CA ASP A 1 7.40 -16.80 -0.30
C ASP A 1 8.66 -17.43 0.35
N LEU A 2 8.63 -17.82 1.62
CA LEU A 2 9.75 -18.48 2.28
C LEU A 2 9.36 -19.89 2.73
N ALA A 3 10.26 -20.85 2.51
CA ALA A 3 10.16 -22.21 3.05
C ALA A 3 11.40 -22.53 3.88
N LEU A 4 11.19 -23.13 5.04
CA LEU A 4 12.27 -23.64 5.87
C LEU A 4 12.36 -25.16 5.67
N LEU A 5 13.50 -25.63 5.18
CA LEU A 5 13.76 -27.04 4.95
C LEU A 5 14.64 -27.63 6.06
N LYS A 6 14.35 -28.84 6.49
CA LYS A 6 15.19 -29.65 7.40
C LYS A 6 15.75 -30.82 6.64
N ILE A 7 17.05 -31.01 6.72
CA ILE A 7 17.76 -32.16 6.14
C ILE A 7 18.54 -32.91 7.22
N ASP A 8 18.78 -34.19 7.03
CA ASP A 8 19.60 -35.05 7.90
C ASP A 8 21.05 -35.02 7.44
N ALA A 9 21.73 -33.91 7.75
CA ALA A 9 23.16 -33.72 7.47
C ALA A 9 23.81 -32.91 8.59
N VAL A 10 25.11 -33.17 8.83
CA VAL A 10 25.92 -32.51 9.84
C VAL A 10 27.18 -31.94 9.19
N ASP A 11 27.78 -30.96 9.84
CA ASP A 11 29.09 -30.36 9.45
C ASP A 11 29.11 -29.77 8.03
N LEU A 12 27.98 -29.26 7.56
CA LEU A 12 27.90 -28.59 6.25
C LEU A 12 28.48 -27.16 6.35
N PRO A 13 29.17 -26.72 5.27
CA PRO A 13 29.55 -25.31 5.13
C PRO A 13 28.30 -24.42 5.13
N ILE A 14 28.32 -23.38 5.93
CA ILE A 14 27.24 -22.39 6.03
C ILE A 14 27.71 -21.02 5.54
N VAL A 15 26.79 -20.26 4.94
CA VAL A 15 27.02 -18.87 4.55
C VAL A 15 26.94 -17.95 5.75
N ALA A 16 27.71 -16.86 5.74
CA ALA A 16 27.58 -15.81 6.74
C ALA A 16 26.34 -14.95 6.47
N ILE A 17 25.51 -14.78 7.49
CA ILE A 17 24.34 -13.89 7.43
C ILE A 17 24.81 -12.44 7.70
N GLY A 18 24.43 -11.52 6.81
CA GLY A 18 24.64 -10.09 6.95
C GLY A 18 23.43 -9.37 7.54
N SER A 19 23.29 -8.07 7.22
CA SER A 19 22.12 -7.27 7.55
C SER A 19 21.69 -6.46 6.32
N SER A 20 20.42 -6.54 5.97
CA SER A 20 19.82 -5.72 4.92
C SER A 20 19.60 -4.27 5.35
N GLN A 21 19.61 -3.99 6.65
CA GLN A 21 19.44 -2.63 7.16
C GLN A 21 20.66 -1.76 6.83
N SER A 22 21.87 -2.34 6.88
CA SER A 22 23.13 -1.65 6.58
C SER A 22 23.35 -1.34 5.10
N LEU A 23 22.66 -2.05 4.20
CA LEU A 23 22.76 -1.80 2.76
C LEU A 23 22.37 -0.37 2.40
N LYS A 24 23.10 0.22 1.45
CA LYS A 24 22.80 1.53 0.87
C LYS A 24 22.44 1.39 -0.60
N VAL A 25 21.61 2.27 -1.11
CA VAL A 25 21.35 2.40 -2.55
C VAL A 25 22.68 2.74 -3.24
N GLY A 26 22.96 2.04 -4.36
CA GLY A 26 24.22 2.12 -5.08
C GLY A 26 25.29 1.11 -4.65
N GLU A 27 25.11 0.37 -3.56
CA GLU A 27 26.04 -0.69 -3.15
C GLU A 27 25.96 -1.90 -4.09
N TRP A 28 27.12 -2.48 -4.41
CA TRP A 28 27.23 -3.69 -5.21
C TRP A 28 26.70 -4.91 -4.45
N VAL A 29 25.95 -5.73 -5.18
CA VAL A 29 25.42 -7.02 -4.69
C VAL A 29 25.53 -8.07 -5.79
N MET A 30 25.58 -9.35 -5.39
CA MET A 30 25.66 -10.51 -6.27
C MET A 30 24.56 -11.50 -5.96
N ALA A 31 23.99 -12.10 -6.99
CA ALA A 31 23.12 -13.28 -6.84
C ALA A 31 23.82 -14.52 -7.36
N ILE A 32 23.60 -15.65 -6.70
CA ILE A 32 24.04 -16.97 -7.13
C ILE A 32 22.82 -17.86 -7.29
N GLY A 33 22.74 -18.58 -8.40
CA GLY A 33 21.63 -19.49 -8.69
C GLY A 33 21.88 -20.36 -9.91
N SER A 34 20.84 -21.04 -10.39
CA SER A 34 20.87 -21.90 -11.57
C SER A 34 19.80 -21.47 -12.57
N PRO A 35 19.95 -20.30 -13.23
CA PRO A 35 18.95 -19.77 -14.13
C PRO A 35 18.76 -20.71 -15.32
N PHE A 36 17.49 -20.99 -15.69
CA PHE A 36 17.12 -21.87 -16.80
C PHE A 36 17.69 -23.30 -16.72
N GLY A 37 18.11 -23.74 -15.52
CA GLY A 37 18.71 -25.07 -15.33
C GLY A 37 20.19 -25.16 -15.71
N PHE A 38 20.85 -24.03 -16.05
CA PHE A 38 22.29 -24.02 -16.18
C PHE A 38 22.96 -24.18 -14.81
N GLU A 39 24.12 -24.84 -14.79
CA GLU A 39 24.92 -24.96 -13.57
C GLU A 39 25.33 -23.59 -13.05
N LEU A 40 25.53 -23.50 -11.74
CA LEU A 40 25.86 -22.32 -10.93
C LEU A 40 26.28 -21.06 -11.71
N SER A 41 25.36 -20.10 -11.78
CA SER A 41 25.62 -18.79 -12.41
C SER A 41 25.69 -17.71 -11.36
N VAL A 42 26.61 -16.77 -11.56
CA VAL A 42 26.75 -15.56 -10.73
C VAL A 42 26.35 -14.35 -11.55
N THR A 43 25.47 -13.53 -11.02
CA THR A 43 25.11 -12.22 -11.59
C THR A 43 25.36 -11.12 -10.59
N ALA A 44 25.75 -9.93 -11.05
CA ALA A 44 26.07 -8.81 -10.18
C ALA A 44 25.36 -7.53 -10.66
N GLY A 45 25.10 -6.63 -9.74
CA GLY A 45 24.49 -5.34 -9.97
C GLY A 45 24.53 -4.51 -8.69
N ILE A 46 23.64 -3.52 -8.57
CA ILE A 46 23.57 -2.63 -7.42
C ILE A 46 22.21 -2.68 -6.73
N VAL A 47 22.17 -2.26 -5.50
CA VAL A 47 20.91 -1.93 -4.80
C VAL A 47 20.31 -0.68 -5.45
N SER A 48 19.19 -0.83 -6.15
CA SER A 48 18.51 0.28 -6.82
C SER A 48 17.55 1.04 -5.89
N ALA A 49 16.91 0.32 -4.95
CA ALA A 49 16.04 0.89 -3.93
C ALA A 49 15.86 -0.09 -2.76
N LYS A 50 15.30 0.41 -1.65
CA LYS A 50 14.92 -0.40 -0.47
C LYS A 50 13.48 -0.10 -0.08
N GLY A 51 12.82 -1.06 0.58
CA GLY A 51 11.45 -0.88 1.08
C GLY A 51 10.39 -0.84 -0.02
N ARG A 52 10.60 -1.54 -1.14
CA ARG A 52 9.61 -1.59 -2.23
C ARG A 52 8.47 -2.55 -1.89
N SER A 53 7.24 -2.06 -2.01
CA SER A 53 6.03 -2.90 -2.10
C SER A 53 5.66 -3.08 -3.57
N LEU A 54 5.17 -4.26 -3.93
CA LEU A 54 4.76 -4.56 -5.30
C LEU A 54 3.24 -4.47 -5.43
N PRO A 55 2.70 -4.02 -6.59
CA PRO A 55 1.27 -3.76 -6.77
C PRO A 55 0.39 -5.00 -6.58
N ASP A 56 0.90 -6.19 -6.91
CA ASP A 56 0.17 -7.45 -6.83
C ASP A 56 0.24 -8.10 -5.44
N ASP A 57 0.99 -7.50 -4.52
CA ASP A 57 1.19 -7.97 -3.15
C ASP A 57 0.11 -7.43 -2.19
N LEU A 58 -1.18 -7.61 -2.51
CA LEU A 58 -2.29 -7.33 -1.61
C LEU A 58 -2.14 -8.20 -0.33
N GLY A 59 -1.59 -7.60 0.72
CA GLY A 59 -1.34 -8.25 2.01
C GLY A 59 0.09 -8.75 2.25
N ASN A 60 1.01 -8.58 1.32
CA ASN A 60 2.41 -8.89 1.54
C ASN A 60 3.15 -7.75 2.25
N TYR A 61 3.63 -8.06 3.44
CA TYR A 61 4.37 -7.17 4.34
C TYR A 61 5.89 -7.25 4.10
N VAL A 62 6.34 -7.44 2.85
CA VAL A 62 7.76 -7.60 2.52
C VAL A 62 8.32 -6.29 1.94
N PRO A 63 9.26 -5.62 2.64
CA PRO A 63 9.94 -4.42 2.15
C PRO A 63 11.08 -4.80 1.21
N PHE A 64 10.79 -5.21 -0.02
CA PHE A 64 11.77 -5.74 -0.95
C PHE A 64 12.99 -4.83 -1.15
N ILE A 65 14.16 -5.47 -1.29
CA ILE A 65 15.35 -4.85 -1.86
C ILE A 65 15.21 -4.94 -3.38
N GLN A 66 15.15 -3.79 -4.05
CA GLN A 66 15.18 -3.71 -5.50
C GLN A 66 16.63 -3.66 -5.98
N THR A 67 16.97 -4.45 -6.98
CA THR A 67 18.30 -4.47 -7.61
C THR A 67 18.19 -4.51 -9.13
N ASP A 68 19.27 -4.23 -9.84
CA ASP A 68 19.44 -4.48 -11.26
C ASP A 68 20.26 -5.76 -11.55
N VAL A 69 20.47 -6.59 -10.54
CA VAL A 69 21.05 -7.92 -10.68
C VAL A 69 20.17 -8.77 -11.59
N ALA A 70 20.73 -9.38 -12.61
CA ALA A 70 19.98 -10.20 -13.55
C ALA A 70 19.47 -11.49 -12.87
N ILE A 71 18.20 -11.48 -12.51
CA ILE A 71 17.47 -12.63 -11.94
C ILE A 71 16.56 -13.20 -13.02
N ASN A 72 16.57 -14.53 -13.16
CA ASN A 72 15.69 -15.27 -14.03
C ASN A 72 15.18 -16.52 -13.31
N PRO A 73 14.16 -17.22 -13.83
CA PRO A 73 13.65 -18.47 -13.25
C PRO A 73 14.80 -19.47 -12.99
N GLY A 74 14.91 -19.91 -11.72
CA GLY A 74 16.02 -20.74 -11.22
C GLY A 74 16.94 -20.03 -10.23
N ASN A 75 16.91 -18.67 -10.17
CA ASN A 75 17.64 -17.89 -9.15
C ASN A 75 16.78 -17.60 -7.92
N SER A 76 15.45 -17.72 -8.00
CA SER A 76 14.54 -17.50 -6.87
C SER A 76 14.82 -18.49 -5.74
N GLY A 77 14.87 -18.01 -4.49
CA GLY A 77 15.30 -18.76 -3.31
C GLY A 77 16.81 -18.75 -3.08
N GLY A 78 17.59 -18.36 -4.08
CA GLY A 78 19.05 -18.20 -3.97
C GLY A 78 19.44 -16.95 -3.19
N PRO A 79 20.69 -16.90 -2.68
CA PRO A 79 21.18 -15.79 -1.88
C PRO A 79 21.51 -14.56 -2.71
N LEU A 80 21.24 -13.38 -2.13
CA LEU A 80 21.81 -12.10 -2.53
C LEU A 80 22.95 -11.75 -1.56
N PHE A 81 24.17 -11.62 -2.06
CA PHE A 81 25.37 -11.33 -1.29
C PHE A 81 25.76 -9.85 -1.40
N ASN A 82 26.34 -9.32 -0.34
CA ASN A 82 27.13 -8.07 -0.41
C ASN A 82 28.60 -8.37 -0.77
N LEU A 83 29.43 -7.33 -0.88
CA LEU A 83 30.85 -7.48 -1.20
C LEU A 83 31.69 -8.12 -0.07
N ASP A 84 31.17 -8.20 1.15
CA ASP A 84 31.81 -8.94 2.26
C ASP A 84 31.54 -10.45 2.20
N GLY A 85 30.82 -10.95 1.18
CA GLY A 85 30.40 -12.35 1.08
C GLY A 85 29.31 -12.76 2.07
N LYS A 86 28.55 -11.80 2.62
CA LYS A 86 27.45 -12.06 3.54
C LYS A 86 26.12 -12.01 2.80
N VAL A 87 25.19 -12.91 3.15
CA VAL A 87 23.84 -12.92 2.63
C VAL A 87 23.07 -11.74 3.20
N VAL A 88 22.56 -10.87 2.34
CA VAL A 88 21.78 -9.67 2.69
C VAL A 88 20.34 -9.73 2.20
N GLY A 89 20.01 -10.73 1.37
CA GLY A 89 18.64 -10.96 0.89
C GLY A 89 18.49 -12.36 0.28
N ILE A 90 17.24 -12.74 0.05
CA ILE A 90 16.85 -13.95 -0.69
C ILE A 90 16.17 -13.49 -1.98
N ASN A 91 16.68 -13.89 -3.14
CA ASN A 91 16.10 -13.55 -4.43
C ASN A 91 14.68 -14.13 -4.50
N SER A 92 13.70 -13.32 -4.89
CA SER A 92 12.30 -13.72 -4.89
C SER A 92 11.69 -13.62 -6.28
N GLN A 93 11.56 -12.43 -6.82
CA GLN A 93 10.82 -12.20 -8.05
C GLN A 93 11.42 -11.08 -8.90
N ILE A 94 10.92 -10.96 -10.13
CA ILE A 94 11.26 -9.89 -11.06
C ILE A 94 9.99 -9.18 -11.52
N PHE A 95 10.11 -7.91 -11.85
CA PHE A 95 9.08 -7.26 -12.65
C PHE A 95 9.33 -7.62 -14.12
N THR A 96 8.33 -8.22 -14.77
CA THR A 96 8.49 -8.68 -16.16
C THR A 96 7.17 -8.62 -16.92
N ARG A 97 7.26 -8.37 -18.23
CA ARG A 97 6.16 -8.51 -19.19
C ARG A 97 6.35 -9.69 -20.13
N SER A 98 7.56 -10.22 -20.21
CA SER A 98 7.97 -11.28 -21.14
C SER A 98 8.41 -12.57 -20.44
N GLY A 99 8.40 -12.62 -19.09
CA GLY A 99 8.88 -13.75 -18.29
C GLY A 99 10.38 -13.73 -17.99
N GLY A 100 11.16 -12.84 -18.61
CA GLY A 100 12.60 -12.68 -18.38
C GLY A 100 12.94 -11.36 -17.66
N PHE A 101 14.18 -11.25 -17.23
CA PHE A 101 14.72 -10.06 -16.57
C PHE A 101 14.64 -8.80 -17.46
N MET A 102 14.09 -7.72 -16.90
CA MET A 102 13.91 -6.40 -17.56
C MET A 102 14.50 -5.25 -16.73
N GLY A 103 15.56 -5.49 -15.98
CA GLY A 103 16.22 -4.46 -15.17
C GLY A 103 15.68 -4.28 -13.76
N LEU A 104 14.66 -5.02 -13.36
CA LEU A 104 14.03 -4.90 -12.05
C LEU A 104 13.92 -6.28 -11.38
N SER A 105 14.72 -6.47 -10.34
CA SER A 105 14.71 -7.68 -9.49
C SER A 105 14.44 -7.31 -8.04
N PHE A 106 13.81 -8.23 -7.32
CA PHE A 106 13.39 -8.04 -5.95
C PHE A 106 13.86 -9.19 -5.07
N ALA A 107 14.49 -8.84 -3.95
CA ALA A 107 14.93 -9.79 -2.95
C ALA A 107 14.27 -9.50 -1.60
N ILE A 108 13.90 -10.54 -0.88
CA ILE A 108 13.42 -10.47 0.51
C ILE A 108 14.60 -10.09 1.39
N PRO A 109 14.53 -9.01 2.19
CA PRO A 109 15.60 -8.64 3.10
C PRO A 109 15.94 -9.77 4.07
N ILE A 110 17.22 -10.02 4.31
CA ILE A 110 17.64 -11.14 5.15
C ILE A 110 17.15 -11.01 6.59
N ASP A 111 17.07 -9.78 7.13
CA ASP A 111 16.56 -9.55 8.48
C ASP A 111 15.09 -10.00 8.60
N VAL A 112 14.25 -9.72 7.57
CA VAL A 112 12.85 -10.17 7.50
C VAL A 112 12.79 -11.70 7.35
N ALA A 113 13.63 -12.28 6.49
CA ALA A 113 13.69 -13.72 6.30
C ALA A 113 14.04 -14.45 7.61
N MET A 114 14.98 -13.95 8.37
CA MET A 114 15.37 -14.54 9.66
C MET A 114 14.30 -14.41 10.74
N GLU A 115 13.50 -13.33 10.75
CA GLU A 115 12.32 -13.22 11.62
C GLU A 115 11.26 -14.29 11.26
N VAL A 116 11.03 -14.53 9.97
CA VAL A 116 10.13 -15.59 9.48
C VAL A 116 10.65 -16.99 9.86
N VAL A 117 11.94 -17.24 9.64
CA VAL A 117 12.60 -18.50 10.02
C VAL A 117 12.46 -18.79 11.52
N ALA A 118 12.61 -17.78 12.37
CA ALA A 118 12.45 -17.93 13.81
C ALA A 118 11.02 -18.37 14.17
N GLN A 119 9.99 -17.74 13.57
CA GLN A 119 8.59 -18.10 13.80
C GLN A 119 8.26 -19.51 13.26
N LEU A 120 8.75 -19.85 12.07
CA LEU A 120 8.56 -21.18 11.49
C LEU A 120 9.18 -22.29 12.36
N LYS A 121 10.36 -22.04 12.93
CA LYS A 121 11.00 -22.98 13.87
C LYS A 121 10.22 -23.14 15.18
N GLU A 122 9.66 -22.04 15.71
CA GLU A 122 8.96 -22.03 16.99
C GLU A 122 7.54 -22.58 16.89
N LYS A 123 6.80 -22.18 15.85
CA LYS A 123 5.34 -22.38 15.74
C LYS A 123 4.89 -23.11 14.48
N GLY A 124 5.76 -23.33 13.50
CA GLY A 124 5.40 -23.91 12.21
C GLY A 124 4.59 -22.99 11.28
N SER A 125 4.27 -21.77 11.73
CA SER A 125 3.48 -20.79 10.99
C SER A 125 3.99 -19.37 11.27
N VAL A 126 3.64 -18.43 10.38
CA VAL A 126 3.99 -17.01 10.51
C VAL A 126 2.74 -16.22 10.85
N SER A 127 2.73 -15.57 12.01
CA SER A 127 1.70 -14.61 12.41
C SER A 127 2.20 -13.19 12.11
N ARG A 128 1.32 -12.37 11.56
CA ARG A 128 1.61 -10.96 11.26
C ARG A 128 0.60 -10.05 11.92
N GLY A 129 1.09 -8.93 12.44
CA GLY A 129 0.23 -7.90 12.96
C GLY A 129 -0.66 -7.32 11.86
N TRP A 130 -1.90 -7.03 12.21
CA TRP A 130 -2.89 -6.43 11.33
C TRP A 130 -3.54 -5.22 12.00
N LEU A 131 -3.74 -4.17 11.23
CA LEU A 131 -4.38 -2.93 11.68
C LEU A 131 -5.83 -2.81 11.19
N GLY A 132 -6.11 -3.30 9.99
CA GLY A 132 -7.43 -3.25 9.39
C GLY A 132 -7.78 -1.92 8.76
N VAL A 133 -6.84 -1.39 7.98
CA VAL A 133 -7.02 -0.19 7.15
C VAL A 133 -6.62 -0.47 5.71
N GLN A 134 -7.25 0.22 4.77
CA GLN A 134 -6.74 0.39 3.43
C GLN A 134 -6.07 1.76 3.34
N ILE A 135 -4.90 1.81 2.70
CA ILE A 135 -4.07 3.00 2.67
C ILE A 135 -3.71 3.41 1.26
N GLN A 136 -3.39 4.67 1.10
CA GLN A 136 -2.93 5.29 -0.13
C GLN A 136 -1.68 6.11 0.13
N ARG A 137 -0.83 6.20 -0.89
CA ARG A 137 0.33 7.10 -0.87
C ARG A 137 -0.14 8.56 -0.83
N VAL A 138 0.51 9.35 -0.01
CA VAL A 138 0.37 10.82 0.00
C VAL A 138 1.35 11.38 -1.02
N ASP A 139 0.84 11.98 -2.09
CA ASP A 139 1.62 12.79 -3.02
C ASP A 139 1.60 14.27 -2.60
N ARG A 140 2.20 15.15 -3.40
CA ARG A 140 2.31 16.56 -3.08
C ARG A 140 0.95 17.26 -3.03
N ASP A 141 0.07 16.93 -3.97
CA ASP A 141 -1.23 17.58 -4.10
C ASP A 141 -2.16 17.16 -2.96
N LEU A 142 -2.11 15.87 -2.58
CA LEU A 142 -2.79 15.37 -1.39
C LEU A 142 -2.22 15.99 -0.11
N ALA A 143 -0.90 16.09 0.04
CA ALA A 143 -0.30 16.74 1.20
C ALA A 143 -0.80 18.18 1.35
N GLU A 144 -0.81 18.97 0.26
CA GLU A 144 -1.35 20.33 0.23
C GLU A 144 -2.84 20.35 0.62
N SER A 145 -3.64 19.42 0.08
CA SER A 145 -5.09 19.35 0.34
C SER A 145 -5.45 18.97 1.78
N PHE A 146 -4.58 18.23 2.47
CA PHE A 146 -4.72 17.86 3.88
C PHE A 146 -3.96 18.80 4.84
N GLY A 147 -3.29 19.84 4.31
CA GLY A 147 -2.54 20.82 5.11
C GLY A 147 -1.24 20.28 5.71
N LEU A 148 -0.62 19.30 5.09
CA LEU A 148 0.68 18.75 5.50
C LEU A 148 1.83 19.59 4.90
N ASP A 149 2.89 19.78 5.67
CA ASP A 149 4.10 20.47 5.22
C ASP A 149 4.90 19.66 4.16
N ARG A 150 4.71 18.33 4.14
CA ARG A 150 5.41 17.41 3.23
C ARG A 150 4.54 16.20 2.85
N ALA A 151 4.82 15.65 1.68
CA ALA A 151 4.21 14.41 1.22
C ALA A 151 4.77 13.21 2.00
N ALA A 152 4.16 12.86 3.13
CA ALA A 152 4.58 11.76 3.99
C ALA A 152 3.38 11.10 4.68
N GLY A 153 3.59 9.88 5.16
CA GLY A 153 2.57 9.11 5.87
C GLY A 153 1.76 8.17 4.99
N ALA A 154 0.81 7.50 5.60
CA ALA A 154 -0.14 6.59 4.96
C ALA A 154 -1.56 7.15 5.11
N LEU A 155 -2.16 7.62 4.02
CA LEU A 155 -3.54 8.13 4.00
C LEU A 155 -4.52 6.96 4.07
N VAL A 156 -5.37 6.95 5.10
CA VAL A 156 -6.40 5.92 5.30
C VAL A 156 -7.56 6.17 4.35
N THR A 157 -7.78 5.28 3.40
CA THR A 157 -8.89 5.35 2.43
C THR A 157 -10.11 4.56 2.88
N ARG A 158 -9.90 3.50 3.69
CA ARG A 158 -10.95 2.70 4.32
C ARG A 158 -10.49 2.18 5.68
N VAL A 159 -11.43 2.11 6.62
CA VAL A 159 -11.28 1.38 7.89
C VAL A 159 -12.23 0.19 7.86
N PHE A 160 -11.70 -1.03 8.02
CA PHE A 160 -12.54 -2.23 8.04
C PHE A 160 -13.34 -2.30 9.35
N ALA A 161 -14.61 -2.69 9.24
CA ALA A 161 -15.45 -2.95 10.42
C ALA A 161 -14.79 -4.03 11.31
N ASP A 162 -15.03 -3.93 12.63
CA ASP A 162 -14.50 -4.86 13.64
C ASP A 162 -12.96 -5.01 13.65
N SER A 163 -12.26 -4.05 13.04
CA SER A 163 -10.80 -4.02 13.00
C SER A 163 -10.18 -3.33 14.21
N PRO A 164 -8.88 -3.60 14.49
CA PRO A 164 -8.08 -2.86 15.46
C PRO A 164 -8.12 -1.34 15.24
N ALA A 165 -8.07 -0.90 13.98
CA ALA A 165 -8.14 0.51 13.60
C ALA A 165 -9.50 1.13 13.96
N ALA A 166 -10.60 0.43 13.65
CA ALA A 166 -11.95 0.87 14.02
C ALA A 166 -12.10 1.01 15.54
N ALA A 167 -11.66 -0.01 16.30
CA ALA A 167 -11.67 -0.01 17.76
C ALA A 167 -10.80 1.10 18.36
N ALA A 168 -9.68 1.46 17.72
CA ALA A 168 -8.79 2.54 18.13
C ALA A 168 -9.32 3.94 17.76
N GLY A 169 -10.38 4.04 16.96
CA GLY A 169 -10.96 5.31 16.52
C GLY A 169 -10.22 5.95 15.33
N VAL A 170 -9.50 5.17 14.54
CA VAL A 170 -8.98 5.60 13.23
C VAL A 170 -10.14 5.86 12.28
N ARG A 171 -10.03 6.86 11.43
CA ARG A 171 -11.07 7.29 10.49
C ARG A 171 -10.51 7.36 9.07
N GLU A 172 -11.39 7.23 8.11
CA GLU A 172 -11.08 7.54 6.71
C GLU A 172 -10.70 9.02 6.58
N GLY A 173 -9.62 9.30 5.86
CA GLY A 173 -9.01 10.63 5.78
C GLY A 173 -7.93 10.91 6.83
N ASP A 174 -7.71 10.02 7.81
CA ASP A 174 -6.53 10.12 8.69
C ASP A 174 -5.25 9.83 7.89
N ILE A 175 -4.18 10.54 8.22
CA ILE A 175 -2.86 10.23 7.68
C ILE A 175 -2.00 9.69 8.82
N ILE A 176 -1.66 8.41 8.78
CA ILE A 176 -0.83 7.77 9.79
C ILE A 176 0.62 8.18 9.55
N VAL A 177 1.21 8.91 10.48
CA VAL A 177 2.59 9.44 10.40
C VAL A 177 3.55 8.74 11.35
N GLU A 178 3.04 8.00 12.35
CA GLU A 178 3.84 7.18 13.25
C GLU A 178 3.05 5.95 13.69
N PHE A 179 3.74 4.80 13.85
CA PHE A 179 3.18 3.58 14.43
C PHE A 179 4.23 2.92 15.35
N GLY A 180 3.88 2.73 16.61
CA GLY A 180 4.75 2.08 17.59
C GLY A 180 6.12 2.76 17.79
N GLY A 181 6.17 4.09 17.70
CA GLY A 181 7.40 4.89 17.79
C GLY A 181 8.25 4.88 16.52
N LYS A 182 7.73 4.33 15.40
CA LYS A 182 8.38 4.35 14.09
C LYS A 182 7.68 5.36 13.18
N VAL A 183 8.43 6.29 12.64
CA VAL A 183 7.94 7.27 11.66
C VAL A 183 7.54 6.53 10.37
N ILE A 184 6.43 6.93 9.80
CA ILE A 184 5.90 6.44 8.52
C ILE A 184 6.14 7.55 7.49
N ASP A 185 7.20 7.43 6.72
CA ASP A 185 7.51 8.39 5.65
C ASP A 185 6.78 8.05 4.35
N LEU A 186 6.70 6.76 4.01
CA LEU A 186 5.96 6.27 2.86
C LEU A 186 4.77 5.42 3.32
N SER A 187 3.68 5.44 2.58
CA SER A 187 2.54 4.56 2.89
C SER A 187 2.91 3.09 2.93
N SER A 188 3.88 2.68 2.12
CA SER A 188 4.44 1.31 2.13
C SER A 188 5.15 0.93 3.43
N ASP A 189 5.58 1.89 4.25
CA ASP A 189 6.24 1.59 5.52
C ASP A 189 5.27 1.02 6.55
N LEU A 190 4.00 1.48 6.52
CA LEU A 190 3.01 1.10 7.52
C LEU A 190 2.76 -0.42 7.61
N PRO A 191 2.48 -1.15 6.51
CA PRO A 191 2.32 -2.60 6.57
C PRO A 191 3.55 -3.31 7.14
N HIS A 192 4.74 -2.86 6.77
CA HIS A 192 5.99 -3.45 7.27
C HIS A 192 6.21 -3.23 8.77
N VAL A 193 5.87 -2.04 9.25
CA VAL A 193 5.97 -1.72 10.68
C VAL A 193 4.92 -2.49 11.47
N VAL A 194 3.65 -2.45 11.05
CA VAL A 194 2.53 -3.16 11.71
C VAL A 194 2.75 -4.67 11.74
N GLY A 195 3.19 -5.26 10.62
CA GLY A 195 3.39 -6.71 10.48
C GLY A 195 4.44 -7.30 11.43
N ARG A 196 5.35 -6.49 12.00
CA ARG A 196 6.36 -6.90 12.99
C ARG A 196 5.82 -6.96 14.43
N PHE A 197 4.66 -6.36 14.70
CA PHE A 197 4.03 -6.45 16.00
C PHE A 197 3.32 -7.79 16.17
N LYS A 198 3.41 -8.35 17.36
CA LYS A 198 2.66 -9.58 17.69
C LYS A 198 1.17 -9.26 17.77
N ALA A 199 0.32 -10.14 17.25
CA ALA A 199 -1.10 -10.06 17.47
C ALA A 199 -1.41 -9.99 18.98
N GLY A 200 -2.36 -9.14 19.34
CA GLY A 200 -2.74 -8.87 20.73
C GLY A 200 -1.85 -7.86 21.48
N SER A 201 -0.71 -7.43 20.92
CA SER A 201 0.12 -6.41 21.56
C SER A 201 -0.54 -5.03 21.49
N GLU A 202 -0.37 -4.25 22.55
CA GLU A 202 -0.82 -2.87 22.61
C GLU A 202 0.30 -1.91 22.21
N THR A 203 -0.05 -0.93 21.41
CA THR A 203 0.87 0.12 20.97
C THR A 203 0.09 1.42 20.69
N HIS A 204 0.75 2.42 20.12
CA HIS A 204 0.10 3.66 19.73
C HIS A 204 0.45 4.02 18.28
N LEU A 205 -0.42 4.82 17.68
CA LEU A 205 -0.16 5.47 16.39
C LEU A 205 -0.46 6.97 16.52
N LEU A 206 0.21 7.76 15.70
CA LEU A 206 -0.02 9.18 15.54
C LEU A 206 -0.64 9.39 14.16
N VAL A 207 -1.77 10.07 14.13
CA VAL A 207 -2.44 10.44 12.89
C VAL A 207 -2.58 11.94 12.77
N GLU A 208 -2.44 12.47 11.56
CA GLU A 208 -2.85 13.83 11.22
C GLU A 208 -4.31 13.76 10.76
N ARG A 209 -5.18 14.52 11.43
CA ARG A 209 -6.63 14.56 11.21
C ARG A 209 -7.10 16.01 11.18
N ALA A 210 -7.54 16.48 10.01
CA ALA A 210 -8.03 17.85 9.83
C ALA A 210 -7.05 18.94 10.34
N GLY A 211 -5.74 18.71 10.17
CA GLY A 211 -4.68 19.63 10.60
C GLY A 211 -4.27 19.51 12.07
N GLU A 212 -4.78 18.51 12.79
CA GLU A 212 -4.40 18.24 14.17
C GLU A 212 -3.75 16.86 14.32
N SER A 213 -2.66 16.78 15.11
CA SER A 213 -2.01 15.51 15.44
C SER A 213 -2.76 14.81 16.58
N VAL A 214 -3.28 13.61 16.30
CA VAL A 214 -4.05 12.80 17.27
C VAL A 214 -3.31 11.52 17.57
N LYS A 215 -3.04 11.26 18.86
CA LYS A 215 -2.44 10.02 19.33
C LYS A 215 -3.53 9.03 19.72
N LEU A 216 -3.51 7.84 19.10
CA LEU A 216 -4.47 6.77 19.34
C LEU A 216 -3.77 5.54 19.89
N SER A 217 -4.39 4.86 20.86
CA SER A 217 -3.93 3.56 21.35
C SER A 217 -4.60 2.45 20.55
N VAL A 218 -3.84 1.45 20.13
CA VAL A 218 -4.33 0.35 19.32
C VAL A 218 -3.83 -0.99 19.85
N LYS A 219 -4.71 -1.99 19.85
CA LYS A 219 -4.36 -3.39 20.07
C LYS A 219 -4.26 -4.07 18.71
N VAL A 220 -3.05 -4.47 18.33
CA VAL A 220 -2.76 -5.08 17.02
C VAL A 220 -3.51 -6.39 16.86
N GLY A 221 -4.20 -6.57 15.73
CA GLY A 221 -4.87 -7.82 15.36
C GLY A 221 -3.93 -8.81 14.69
N GLU A 222 -4.46 -9.97 14.32
CA GLU A 222 -3.78 -10.95 13.47
C GLU A 222 -4.32 -10.87 12.05
N LEU A 223 -3.42 -10.92 11.07
CA LEU A 223 -3.80 -10.97 9.67
C LEU A 223 -4.32 -12.38 9.35
N ASP A 224 -5.60 -12.48 9.03
CA ASP A 224 -6.20 -13.73 8.57
C ASP A 224 -5.88 -13.97 7.09
N ALA A 225 -5.35 -15.16 6.77
CA ALA A 225 -4.85 -15.48 5.43
C ALA A 225 -5.97 -15.69 4.38
N ASP A 226 -7.23 -15.79 4.80
CA ASP A 226 -8.36 -16.24 3.95
C ASP A 226 -9.36 -15.15 3.52
N ALA A 227 -9.14 -13.88 3.79
CA ALA A 227 -10.10 -12.82 3.48
C ALA A 227 -9.90 -12.21 2.08
N THR A 228 -10.70 -12.65 1.09
CA THR A 228 -10.74 -12.07 -0.28
C THR A 228 -12.08 -11.37 -0.56
N PRO A 229 -12.11 -10.16 -1.19
CA PRO A 229 -13.35 -9.47 -1.56
C PRO A 229 -13.83 -9.81 -2.99
N LEU A 230 -15.16 -9.86 -3.17
CA LEU A 230 -15.85 -10.12 -4.46
C LEU A 230 -16.49 -8.87 -5.08
N ALA A 231 -16.68 -8.90 -6.41
CA ALA A 231 -17.12 -7.81 -7.27
C ALA A 231 -18.45 -8.02 -7.99
N SER A 232 -19.07 -6.95 -8.47
CA SER A 232 -19.80 -6.68 -9.73
C SER A 232 -21.21 -6.06 -9.75
N GLY A 233 -21.46 -5.15 -10.62
CA GLY A 233 -22.51 -4.94 -11.61
C GLY A 233 -23.51 -3.79 -11.57
N ASP A 234 -23.71 -3.18 -12.59
CA ASP A 234 -24.17 -2.06 -13.43
C ASP A 234 -25.71 -1.76 -13.51
N PRO A 235 -26.27 -0.76 -14.28
CA PRO A 235 -26.12 0.71 -14.30
C PRO A 235 -27.44 1.59 -14.40
N ALA A 236 -27.29 2.93 -14.46
CA ALA A 236 -27.91 4.03 -15.23
C ALA A 236 -29.02 4.97 -14.71
N ARG A 237 -28.79 6.30 -14.83
CA ARG A 237 -29.49 7.46 -15.46
C ARG A 237 -29.45 8.75 -14.63
N GLU A 238 -29.43 9.92 -15.07
CA GLU A 238 -29.14 10.97 -16.04
C GLU A 238 -28.67 12.32 -15.37
N PRO A 239 -28.07 13.32 -16.08
CA PRO A 239 -27.04 14.17 -15.51
C PRO A 239 -27.39 15.64 -15.20
N THR A 240 -26.57 16.32 -14.43
CA THR A 240 -26.50 17.78 -14.26
C THR A 240 -25.06 18.26 -14.16
N GLN A 241 -24.64 19.20 -15.02
CA GLN A 241 -23.28 19.76 -15.04
C GLN A 241 -23.06 20.80 -13.94
N ASN A 242 -21.88 20.77 -13.25
CA ASN A 242 -21.55 21.60 -12.08
C ASN A 242 -20.17 22.23 -12.18
N ARG A 243 -19.72 22.98 -11.13
CA ARG A 243 -18.41 23.68 -11.06
C ARG A 243 -17.18 22.80 -11.30
N LEU A 244 -17.31 21.47 -11.16
CA LEU A 244 -16.22 20.53 -11.46
C LEU A 244 -16.25 20.03 -12.92
N GLY A 245 -17.26 20.37 -13.68
CA GLY A 245 -17.46 19.81 -15.03
C GLY A 245 -17.95 18.36 -14.99
N LEU A 246 -18.51 17.91 -13.87
CA LEU A 246 -18.97 16.53 -13.68
C LEU A 246 -20.48 16.44 -13.84
N GLU A 247 -20.93 15.37 -14.46
CA GLU A 247 -22.32 14.95 -14.42
C GLU A 247 -22.44 13.83 -13.40
N VAL A 248 -23.32 14.01 -12.41
CA VAL A 248 -23.47 13.05 -11.32
C VAL A 248 -24.94 12.71 -11.07
N ARG A 249 -25.20 11.51 -10.56
CA ARG A 249 -26.52 11.07 -10.09
C ARG A 249 -26.45 10.28 -8.80
N VAL A 250 -27.57 10.11 -8.13
CA VAL A 250 -27.68 9.20 -6.99
C VAL A 250 -27.62 7.76 -7.47
N MET A 251 -26.96 6.89 -6.71
CA MET A 251 -26.90 5.46 -7.00
C MET A 251 -28.21 4.75 -6.62
N SER A 252 -28.57 3.71 -7.36
CA SER A 252 -29.59 2.76 -6.96
C SER A 252 -29.09 1.87 -5.80
N ALA A 253 -30.02 1.18 -5.12
CA ALA A 253 -29.64 0.23 -4.07
C ALA A 253 -28.77 -0.91 -4.60
N GLU A 254 -29.01 -1.35 -5.82
CA GLU A 254 -28.24 -2.39 -6.50
C GLU A 254 -26.80 -1.89 -6.82
N GLU A 255 -26.68 -0.65 -7.27
CA GLU A 255 -25.38 -0.03 -7.55
C GLU A 255 -24.54 0.20 -6.30
N LYS A 256 -25.18 0.58 -5.19
CA LYS A 256 -24.47 0.71 -3.89
C LYS A 256 -23.79 -0.61 -3.50
N VAL A 257 -24.48 -1.73 -3.70
CA VAL A 257 -23.90 -3.07 -3.47
C VAL A 257 -22.86 -3.42 -4.53
N ALA A 258 -23.18 -3.16 -5.77
CA ALA A 258 -22.31 -3.49 -6.89
C ALA A 258 -20.98 -2.74 -6.89
N LEU A 259 -20.97 -1.48 -6.47
CA LEU A 259 -19.79 -0.61 -6.42
C LEU A 259 -19.10 -0.63 -5.05
N ASP A 260 -19.59 -1.43 -4.11
CA ASP A 260 -19.13 -1.46 -2.71
C ASP A 260 -19.11 -0.04 -2.09
N ALA A 261 -20.17 0.71 -2.36
CA ALA A 261 -20.32 2.10 -1.97
C ALA A 261 -21.66 2.28 -1.24
N ALA A 262 -21.62 2.29 0.11
CA ALA A 262 -22.83 2.44 0.92
C ALA A 262 -23.54 3.79 0.66
N GLN A 263 -22.79 4.83 0.30
CA GLN A 263 -23.26 6.18 0.01
C GLN A 263 -22.37 6.86 -1.03
N GLY A 264 -22.86 7.93 -1.63
CA GLY A 264 -22.15 8.70 -2.65
C GLY A 264 -22.98 9.01 -3.87
N VAL A 265 -22.45 9.87 -4.74
CA VAL A 265 -23.01 10.17 -6.05
C VAL A 265 -22.14 9.56 -7.14
N LEU A 266 -22.76 8.93 -8.13
CA LEU A 266 -22.08 8.29 -9.26
C LEU A 266 -21.81 9.30 -10.36
N VAL A 267 -20.57 9.34 -10.84
CA VAL A 267 -20.14 10.15 -11.99
C VAL A 267 -20.58 9.44 -13.28
N ILE A 268 -21.38 10.10 -14.08
CA ILE A 268 -21.92 9.58 -15.34
C ILE A 268 -21.46 10.36 -16.56
N GLY A 269 -20.85 11.53 -16.37
CA GLY A 269 -20.23 12.32 -17.40
C GLY A 269 -19.11 13.19 -16.84
N VAL A 270 -18.07 13.40 -17.64
CA VAL A 270 -16.93 14.29 -17.32
C VAL A 270 -16.75 15.23 -18.51
N GLY A 271 -17.03 16.51 -18.29
CA GLY A 271 -16.74 17.59 -19.22
C GLY A 271 -15.46 18.32 -18.85
N GLN A 272 -15.10 19.36 -19.61
CA GLN A 272 -13.94 20.19 -19.31
C GLN A 272 -14.10 20.85 -17.95
N GLY A 273 -13.03 20.77 -17.11
CA GLY A 273 -13.04 21.40 -15.79
C GLY A 273 -12.11 20.74 -14.77
N PRO A 274 -12.19 21.21 -13.51
CA PRO A 274 -11.37 20.70 -12.42
C PRO A 274 -11.46 19.18 -12.20
N GLY A 275 -12.63 18.57 -12.46
CA GLY A 275 -12.83 17.12 -12.34
C GLY A 275 -12.01 16.33 -13.36
N GLU A 276 -12.01 16.78 -14.63
CA GLU A 276 -11.17 16.19 -15.67
C GLU A 276 -9.67 16.36 -15.35
N SER A 277 -9.27 17.55 -14.92
CA SER A 277 -7.88 17.85 -14.55
C SER A 277 -7.39 17.00 -13.37
N ALA A 278 -8.29 16.62 -12.46
CA ALA A 278 -8.03 15.71 -11.35
C ALA A 278 -8.17 14.22 -11.72
N ASN A 279 -8.34 13.88 -13.01
CA ASN A 279 -8.51 12.53 -13.51
C ASN A 279 -9.74 11.80 -12.91
N ILE A 280 -10.84 12.49 -12.64
CA ILE A 280 -12.13 11.84 -12.37
C ILE A 280 -12.63 11.23 -13.68
N THR A 281 -13.19 10.04 -13.59
CA THR A 281 -13.70 9.28 -14.73
C THR A 281 -15.14 8.85 -14.52
N VAL A 282 -15.86 8.59 -15.62
CA VAL A 282 -17.20 8.00 -15.56
C VAL A 282 -17.12 6.65 -14.85
N GLY A 283 -18.06 6.41 -13.93
CA GLY A 283 -18.08 5.22 -13.07
C GLY A 283 -17.46 5.43 -11.68
N ASP A 284 -16.80 6.56 -11.43
CA ASP A 284 -16.36 6.90 -10.09
C ASP A 284 -17.56 7.27 -9.18
N VAL A 285 -17.50 6.88 -7.93
CA VAL A 285 -18.47 7.28 -6.90
C VAL A 285 -17.82 8.31 -5.97
N ILE A 286 -18.32 9.53 -5.96
CA ILE A 286 -17.84 10.57 -5.03
C ILE A 286 -18.57 10.38 -3.70
N THR A 287 -17.82 10.14 -2.62
CA THR A 287 -18.36 9.88 -1.29
C THR A 287 -18.13 11.01 -0.29
N THR A 288 -17.00 11.73 -0.39
CA THR A 288 -16.76 12.94 0.39
C THR A 288 -16.10 14.03 -0.43
N ILE A 289 -16.41 15.28 -0.11
CA ILE A 289 -15.75 16.48 -0.67
C ILE A 289 -15.34 17.34 0.51
N ASN A 290 -14.04 17.66 0.63
CA ASN A 290 -13.49 18.45 1.74
C ASN A 290 -13.99 17.95 3.11
N SER A 291 -13.89 16.64 3.35
CA SER A 291 -14.32 15.95 4.58
C SER A 291 -15.85 15.97 4.84
N GLN A 292 -16.66 16.49 3.94
CA GLN A 292 -18.13 16.44 4.02
C GLN A 292 -18.66 15.25 3.24
N TRP A 293 -19.50 14.45 3.89
CA TRP A 293 -20.17 13.32 3.24
C TRP A 293 -21.19 13.80 2.20
N VAL A 294 -21.30 13.02 1.12
CA VAL A 294 -22.19 13.30 0.00
C VAL A 294 -22.96 12.02 -0.35
N ASP A 295 -24.28 12.02 -0.22
CA ASP A 295 -25.16 10.90 -0.63
C ASP A 295 -26.35 11.37 -1.50
N SER A 296 -26.43 12.66 -1.76
CA SER A 296 -27.48 13.27 -2.60
C SER A 296 -26.89 14.35 -3.50
N ILE A 297 -27.61 14.66 -4.59
CA ILE A 297 -27.25 15.76 -5.51
C ILE A 297 -27.24 17.10 -4.77
N ASN A 298 -28.14 17.30 -3.81
CA ASN A 298 -28.22 18.53 -3.03
C ASN A 298 -27.00 18.70 -2.11
N GLU A 299 -26.57 17.63 -1.40
CA GLU A 299 -25.36 17.64 -0.58
C GLU A 299 -24.11 17.85 -1.44
N PHE A 300 -24.02 17.18 -2.59
CA PHE A 300 -22.96 17.37 -3.56
C PHE A 300 -22.86 18.83 -4.01
N THR A 301 -23.99 19.43 -4.44
CA THR A 301 -24.02 20.83 -4.89
C THR A 301 -23.68 21.81 -3.77
N THR A 302 -24.16 21.53 -2.55
CA THR A 302 -23.87 22.36 -1.37
C THR A 302 -22.40 22.29 -0.98
N ALA A 303 -21.82 21.09 -0.97
CA ALA A 303 -20.39 20.90 -0.72
C ALA A 303 -19.54 21.66 -1.74
N LEU A 304 -19.88 21.57 -3.04
CA LEU A 304 -19.19 22.31 -4.09
C LEU A 304 -19.29 23.82 -3.94
N ALA A 305 -20.46 24.33 -3.53
CA ALA A 305 -20.67 25.77 -3.37
C ALA A 305 -19.78 26.37 -2.25
N SER A 306 -19.44 25.56 -1.25
CA SER A 306 -18.61 25.96 -0.10
C SER A 306 -17.11 25.88 -0.36
N LEU A 307 -16.66 25.33 -1.50
CA LEU A 307 -15.24 25.12 -1.77
C LEU A 307 -14.52 26.43 -2.08
N PRO A 308 -13.33 26.64 -1.48
CA PRO A 308 -12.49 27.78 -1.80
C PRO A 308 -11.92 27.67 -3.22
N SER A 309 -11.77 28.80 -3.91
CA SER A 309 -11.06 28.84 -5.20
C SER A 309 -9.56 28.93 -4.97
N GLY A 310 -8.77 28.33 -5.86
CA GLY A 310 -7.31 28.39 -5.84
C GLY A 310 -6.62 27.47 -4.83
N VAL A 311 -7.37 26.76 -3.99
CA VAL A 311 -6.85 25.83 -2.98
C VAL A 311 -7.20 24.39 -3.37
N ALA A 312 -6.26 23.45 -3.22
CA ALA A 312 -6.52 22.03 -3.41
C ALA A 312 -7.38 21.51 -2.25
N VAL A 313 -8.44 20.75 -2.57
CA VAL A 313 -9.32 20.14 -1.58
C VAL A 313 -9.36 18.62 -1.78
N PRO A 314 -9.39 17.82 -0.71
CA PRO A 314 -9.47 16.37 -0.81
C PRO A 314 -10.89 15.94 -1.19
N VAL A 315 -10.99 15.07 -2.20
CA VAL A 315 -12.22 14.40 -2.60
C VAL A 315 -11.99 12.90 -2.53
N ARG A 316 -12.83 12.20 -1.80
CA ARG A 316 -12.79 10.75 -1.73
C ARG A 316 -13.70 10.16 -2.77
N ILE A 317 -13.15 9.30 -3.61
CA ILE A 317 -13.89 8.56 -4.62
C ILE A 317 -13.75 7.05 -4.38
N ILE A 318 -14.69 6.29 -4.93
CA ILE A 318 -14.55 4.84 -5.10
C ILE A 318 -14.47 4.58 -6.60
N ARG A 319 -13.36 4.00 -7.05
CA ARG A 319 -13.10 3.59 -8.44
C ARG A 319 -12.84 2.11 -8.49
N ALA A 320 -13.57 1.35 -9.30
CA ALA A 320 -13.44 -0.11 -9.38
C ALA A 320 -13.45 -0.78 -7.99
N LYS A 321 -14.34 -0.34 -7.09
CA LYS A 321 -14.48 -0.76 -5.68
C LYS A 321 -13.30 -0.40 -4.76
N GLN A 322 -12.33 0.34 -5.24
CA GLN A 322 -11.18 0.78 -4.47
C GLN A 322 -11.38 2.23 -4.05
N PRO A 323 -11.52 2.52 -2.73
CA PRO A 323 -11.57 3.88 -2.24
C PRO A 323 -10.20 4.54 -2.35
N GLN A 324 -10.20 5.79 -2.81
CA GLN A 324 -9.01 6.62 -2.91
C GLN A 324 -9.36 8.09 -2.73
N PHE A 325 -8.39 8.87 -2.35
CA PHE A 325 -8.50 10.32 -2.34
C PHE A 325 -7.81 10.91 -3.56
N ILE A 326 -8.40 11.97 -4.07
CA ILE A 326 -7.81 12.83 -5.09
C ILE A 326 -7.87 14.28 -4.61
N ALA A 327 -6.88 15.07 -5.00
CA ALA A 327 -6.89 16.50 -4.75
C ALA A 327 -7.53 17.21 -5.95
N ILE A 328 -8.53 18.06 -5.69
CA ILE A 328 -9.16 18.88 -6.73
C ILE A 328 -8.89 20.35 -6.42
N LYS A 329 -8.43 21.09 -7.41
CA LYS A 329 -8.26 22.53 -7.33
C LYS A 329 -9.28 23.20 -8.23
N ILE A 330 -10.11 24.07 -7.64
CA ILE A 330 -11.07 24.87 -8.40
C ILE A 330 -10.36 26.16 -8.81
N ASP A 331 -10.34 26.44 -10.09
CA ASP A 331 -9.78 27.68 -10.62
C ASP A 331 -10.53 28.91 -10.07
N PRO A 332 -9.82 30.04 -9.88
CA PRO A 332 -10.38 31.27 -9.34
C PRO A 332 -11.58 31.84 -10.13
#